data_be6e2c2b43a09835c1c3e9a2aff2530e
#
_entry.id   be6e2c2b43a09835c1c3e9a2aff2530e
#
_cell.length_a   1.000
_cell.length_b   1.000
_cell.length_c   1.000
_cell.angle_alpha   90.00
_cell.angle_beta   90.00
_cell.angle_gamma   90.00
#
_symmetry.space_group_name_H-M   'P 1'
#
loop_
_entity.id
_entity.type
_entity.pdbx_description
1 polymer ?
#
loop_
_entity_poly.entity_id
_entity_poly.type
_entity_poly.pdbx_seq_one_letter_code
_entity_poly.pdbx_strand_id
1 'polypeptide(L)'
;DASLFFDDDGRAYMFYGTGRLRELKPDLTGVQPGGVDMQIFERDSTETGLLEGSRAVKYRGKYYLLMISWPNGGKRRQVCYRADSITGPWEKKVILESAFGGFPYVGQGCIVDAEDGSWYGVIFQDRDAVGRVLTLMPCTWKDGWPMLGDADGQVPAVMRKPVQGYSAGPLVVSDDFDKPRLDIHWQWNH
;
A
#
# COMPACT_ATOMS: atom_id res chain seq x y z
N ASP A 1 8.43 -4.01 6.80
CA ASP A 1 8.47 -3.19 5.57
C ASP A 1 8.45 -1.72 5.93
N ALA A 2 9.29 -0.95 5.30
CA ALA A 2 9.36 0.50 5.48
C ALA A 2 8.82 1.23 4.24
N SER A 3 8.29 2.43 4.45
CA SER A 3 7.97 3.35 3.36
C SER A 3 8.39 4.77 3.70
N LEU A 4 8.80 5.50 2.67
CA LEU A 4 9.07 6.92 2.74
C LEU A 4 7.77 7.71 2.50
N PHE A 5 7.65 8.83 3.19
CA PHE A 5 6.59 9.79 2.99
C PHE A 5 7.19 11.21 3.00
N PHE A 6 6.87 12.00 1.99
CA PHE A 6 7.26 13.40 1.87
C PHE A 6 6.04 14.26 2.14
N ASP A 7 6.09 15.07 3.17
CA ASP A 7 4.98 15.94 3.54
C ASP A 7 5.03 17.27 2.78
N ASP A 8 3.90 17.98 2.74
CA ASP A 8 3.74 19.26 2.03
C ASP A 8 4.64 20.37 2.59
N ASP A 9 5.10 20.22 3.84
CA ASP A 9 6.04 21.17 4.48
C ASP A 9 7.51 20.88 4.15
N GLY A 10 7.77 19.91 3.28
CA GLY A 10 9.11 19.51 2.83
C GLY A 10 9.84 18.55 3.76
N ARG A 11 9.24 18.14 4.87
CA ARG A 11 9.82 17.11 5.75
C ARG A 11 9.63 15.71 5.16
N ALA A 12 10.62 14.86 5.42
CA ALA A 12 10.59 13.46 5.02
C ALA A 12 10.46 12.54 6.24
N TYR A 13 9.65 11.51 6.10
CA TYR A 13 9.38 10.56 7.16
C TYR A 13 9.54 9.13 6.68
N MET A 14 9.89 8.24 7.59
CA MET A 14 9.89 6.79 7.40
C MET A 14 8.86 6.16 8.33
N PHE A 15 7.88 5.49 7.74
CA PHE A 15 6.98 4.58 8.44
C PHE A 15 7.49 3.16 8.33
N TYR A 16 7.51 2.41 9.43
CA TYR A 16 7.99 1.02 9.45
C TYR A 16 7.40 0.21 10.60
N GLY A 17 7.59 -1.10 10.54
CA GLY A 17 7.08 -2.02 11.56
C GLY A 17 5.58 -1.86 11.80
N THR A 18 5.17 -1.93 13.05
CA THR A 18 3.79 -1.75 13.47
C THR A 18 3.59 -0.32 14.01
N GLY A 19 3.46 0.66 13.10
CA GLY A 19 3.18 2.03 13.47
C GLY A 19 4.36 2.81 14.08
N ARG A 20 5.58 2.53 13.63
CA ARG A 20 6.76 3.35 13.97
C ARG A 20 6.92 4.47 12.95
N LEU A 21 7.21 5.67 13.43
CA LEU A 21 7.46 6.87 12.63
C LEU A 21 8.80 7.49 13.01
N ARG A 22 9.61 7.78 11.99
CA ARG A 22 10.84 8.57 12.13
C ARG A 22 10.91 9.70 11.12
N GLU A 23 11.27 10.88 11.57
CA GLU A 23 11.64 11.97 10.70
C GLU A 23 13.07 11.77 10.18
N LEU A 24 13.26 11.99 8.89
CA LEU A 24 14.55 11.85 8.21
C LEU A 24 15.16 13.23 7.96
N LYS A 25 16.48 13.27 7.83
CA LYS A 25 17.17 14.45 7.33
C LYS A 25 16.70 14.80 5.93
N PRO A 26 16.73 16.08 5.51
CA PRO A 26 16.32 16.49 4.17
C PRO A 26 17.07 15.80 3.02
N ASP A 27 18.31 15.39 3.26
CA ASP A 27 19.15 14.66 2.30
C ASP A 27 18.94 13.13 2.34
N LEU A 28 18.04 12.64 3.20
CA LEU A 28 17.70 11.23 3.42
C LEU A 28 18.86 10.34 3.91
N THR A 29 19.98 10.93 4.36
CA THR A 29 21.16 10.16 4.79
C THR A 29 21.03 9.56 6.18
N GLY A 30 19.95 9.85 6.90
CA GLY A 30 19.73 9.32 8.24
C GLY A 30 18.54 9.96 8.96
N VAL A 31 18.37 9.62 10.22
CA VAL A 31 17.33 10.17 11.09
C VAL A 31 17.65 11.62 11.46
N GLN A 32 16.63 12.47 11.47
CA GLN A 32 16.75 13.89 11.86
C GLN A 32 17.02 14.00 13.37
N PRO A 33 18.16 14.57 13.81
CA PRO A 33 18.43 14.79 15.23
C PRO A 33 17.36 15.70 15.88
N GLY A 34 16.74 15.24 16.97
CA GLY A 34 15.67 15.97 17.64
C GLY A 34 14.34 16.01 16.88
N GLY A 35 14.24 15.34 15.72
CA GLY A 35 13.02 15.18 14.97
C GLY A 35 12.09 14.12 15.57
N VAL A 36 10.98 13.84 14.88
CA VAL A 36 10.00 12.83 15.32
C VAL A 36 10.64 11.43 15.30
N ASP A 37 10.57 10.71 16.42
CA ASP A 37 10.90 9.27 16.53
C ASP A 37 9.96 8.65 17.57
N MET A 38 8.89 8.02 17.13
CA MET A 38 7.86 7.54 18.05
C MET A 38 7.05 6.35 17.51
N GLN A 39 6.36 5.69 18.42
CA GLN A 39 5.23 4.81 18.13
C GLN A 39 3.98 5.67 17.98
N ILE A 40 3.31 5.63 16.83
CA ILE A 40 2.17 6.53 16.54
C ILE A 40 0.81 5.94 16.93
N PHE A 41 0.72 4.62 17.13
CA PHE A 41 -0.44 3.92 17.69
C PHE A 41 -0.03 2.58 18.28
N GLU A 42 -0.84 2.07 19.19
CA GLU A 42 -0.72 0.71 19.72
C GLU A 42 -1.68 -0.24 19.01
N ARG A 43 -1.37 -1.54 19.03
CA ARG A 43 -2.28 -2.57 18.54
C ARG A 43 -3.52 -2.60 19.40
N ASP A 44 -4.68 -2.61 18.80
CA ASP A 44 -5.93 -2.92 19.51
C ASP A 44 -6.17 -4.44 19.57
N SER A 45 -7.22 -4.85 20.29
CA SER A 45 -7.57 -6.25 20.51
C SER A 45 -7.91 -7.04 19.24
N THR A 46 -8.13 -6.37 18.11
CA THR A 46 -8.42 -7.01 16.82
C THR A 46 -7.16 -7.28 15.98
N GLU A 47 -5.99 -6.77 16.40
CA GLU A 47 -4.71 -6.92 15.72
C GLU A 47 -3.78 -7.89 16.46
N THR A 48 -4.20 -9.16 16.57
CA THR A 48 -3.51 -10.18 17.37
C THR A 48 -2.38 -10.91 16.62
N GLY A 49 -2.27 -10.70 15.31
CA GLY A 49 -1.28 -11.35 14.45
C GLY A 49 -0.40 -10.34 13.71
N LEU A 50 -0.18 -10.58 12.43
CA LEU A 50 0.65 -9.71 11.58
C LEU A 50 -0.04 -8.36 11.34
N LEU A 51 0.72 -7.28 11.55
CA LEU A 51 0.33 -5.90 11.21
C LEU A 51 1.58 -5.15 10.77
N GLU A 52 1.71 -4.94 9.46
CA GLU A 52 2.91 -4.35 8.84
C GLU A 52 2.63 -3.76 7.45
N GLY A 53 3.67 -3.47 6.68
CA GLY A 53 3.56 -3.07 5.28
C GLY A 53 3.02 -1.66 5.10
N SER A 54 3.51 -0.74 5.91
CA SER A 54 3.10 0.67 5.92
C SER A 54 3.20 1.33 4.55
N ARG A 55 2.15 2.03 4.13
CA ARG A 55 2.14 2.97 2.99
C ARG A 55 1.34 4.20 3.37
N ALA A 56 2.00 5.35 3.40
CA ALA A 56 1.39 6.61 3.79
C ALA A 56 0.93 7.42 2.58
N VAL A 57 -0.24 8.03 2.69
CA VAL A 57 -0.82 8.95 1.71
C VAL A 57 -1.40 10.14 2.45
N LYS A 58 -1.31 11.35 1.89
CA LYS A 58 -2.01 12.53 2.38
C LYS A 58 -3.12 12.92 1.40
N TYR A 59 -4.33 13.09 1.90
CA TYR A 59 -5.48 13.46 1.10
C TYR A 59 -6.39 14.41 1.87
N ARG A 60 -6.72 15.55 1.26
CA ARG A 60 -7.56 16.61 1.85
C ARG A 60 -7.13 16.99 3.27
N GLY A 61 -5.81 17.15 3.48
CA GLY A 61 -5.24 17.58 4.74
C GLY A 61 -5.15 16.51 5.83
N LYS A 62 -5.62 15.28 5.57
CA LYS A 62 -5.52 14.15 6.50
C LYS A 62 -4.45 13.15 6.06
N TYR A 63 -3.86 12.50 7.03
CA TYR A 63 -2.88 11.42 6.82
C TYR A 63 -3.59 10.07 6.85
N TYR A 64 -3.20 9.19 5.96
CA TYR A 64 -3.69 7.82 5.83
C TYR A 64 -2.50 6.88 5.80
N LEU A 65 -2.52 5.86 6.63
CA LEU A 65 -1.49 4.81 6.67
C LEU A 65 -2.16 3.47 6.40
N LEU A 66 -1.87 2.92 5.22
CA LEU A 66 -2.38 1.61 4.82
C LEU A 66 -1.43 0.53 5.33
N MET A 67 -1.98 -0.55 5.87
CA MET A 67 -1.21 -1.68 6.37
C MET A 67 -1.94 -3.00 6.11
N ILE A 68 -1.17 -4.07 5.90
CA ILE A 68 -1.73 -5.42 5.95
C ILE A 68 -1.98 -5.83 7.40
N SER A 69 -3.11 -6.45 7.64
CA SER A 69 -3.48 -7.05 8.91
C SER A 69 -3.84 -8.51 8.71
N TRP A 70 -3.30 -9.39 9.55
CA TRP A 70 -3.65 -10.81 9.58
C TRP A 70 -3.80 -11.27 11.02
N PRO A 71 -4.99 -11.08 11.63
CA PRO A 71 -5.25 -11.52 13.00
C PRO A 71 -5.10 -13.04 13.14
N ASN A 72 -4.66 -13.49 14.29
CA ASN A 72 -4.57 -14.92 14.58
C ASN A 72 -5.94 -15.59 14.47
N GLY A 73 -6.04 -16.63 13.67
CA GLY A 73 -7.30 -17.34 13.37
C GLY A 73 -8.27 -16.57 12.45
N GLY A 74 -7.90 -15.36 12.01
CA GLY A 74 -8.69 -14.53 11.11
C GLY A 74 -8.21 -14.56 9.67
N LYS A 75 -8.87 -13.75 8.82
CA LYS A 75 -8.47 -13.56 7.43
C LYS A 75 -7.47 -12.41 7.28
N ARG A 76 -6.63 -12.49 6.27
CA ARG A 76 -5.81 -11.36 5.84
C ARG A 76 -6.70 -10.26 5.29
N ARG A 77 -6.42 -9.01 5.66
CA ARG A 77 -7.20 -7.84 5.29
C ARG A 77 -6.31 -6.61 5.14
N GLN A 78 -6.80 -5.62 4.43
CA GLN A 78 -6.18 -4.30 4.36
C GLN A 78 -6.85 -3.39 5.38
N VAL A 79 -6.06 -2.81 6.27
CA VAL A 79 -6.51 -1.78 7.21
C VAL A 79 -5.94 -0.44 6.81
N CYS A 80 -6.64 0.62 7.19
CA CYS A 80 -6.20 1.99 7.06
C CYS A 80 -6.31 2.69 8.40
N TYR A 81 -5.24 3.36 8.79
CA TYR A 81 -5.23 4.32 9.89
C TYR A 81 -5.37 5.73 9.32
N ARG A 82 -6.12 6.60 9.99
CA ARG A 82 -6.36 8.00 9.59
C ARG A 82 -6.10 8.94 10.75
N ALA A 83 -5.47 10.10 10.47
CA ALA A 83 -5.23 11.13 11.47
C ALA A 83 -5.25 12.53 10.85
N ASP A 84 -5.51 13.56 11.67
CA ASP A 84 -5.35 14.96 11.30
C ASP A 84 -3.90 15.45 11.40
N SER A 85 -3.09 14.77 12.21
CA SER A 85 -1.65 15.02 12.36
C SER A 85 -0.87 13.75 12.08
N ILE A 86 0.34 13.87 11.53
CA ILE A 86 1.22 12.73 11.27
C ILE A 86 1.60 11.95 12.54
N THR A 87 1.55 12.62 13.69
CA THR A 87 1.79 12.01 15.01
C THR A 87 0.53 11.46 15.66
N GLY A 88 -0.64 11.59 15.02
CA GLY A 88 -1.93 11.13 15.52
C GLY A 88 -2.73 12.19 16.31
N PRO A 89 -3.76 11.79 17.04
CA PRO A 89 -4.20 10.41 17.23
C PRO A 89 -4.72 9.74 15.96
N TRP A 90 -4.53 8.43 15.84
CA TRP A 90 -4.91 7.65 14.67
C TRP A 90 -6.16 6.82 14.94
N GLU A 91 -7.12 6.90 14.03
CA GLU A 91 -8.31 6.05 13.97
C GLU A 91 -8.07 4.91 12.97
N LYS A 92 -8.62 3.73 13.22
CA LYS A 92 -8.45 2.56 12.33
C LYS A 92 -9.77 2.10 11.70
N LYS A 93 -9.69 1.65 10.44
CA LYS A 93 -10.77 0.97 9.73
C LYS A 93 -10.26 -0.15 8.85
N VAL A 94 -10.99 -1.26 8.78
CA VAL A 94 -10.79 -2.27 7.73
C VAL A 94 -11.36 -1.71 6.43
N ILE A 95 -10.54 -1.62 5.39
CA ILE A 95 -10.92 -1.03 4.09
C ILE A 95 -11.06 -2.06 2.99
N LEU A 96 -10.55 -3.28 3.20
CA LEU A 96 -10.74 -4.44 2.32
C LEU A 96 -10.56 -5.74 3.09
N GLU A 97 -11.51 -6.66 2.93
CA GLU A 97 -11.38 -8.07 3.26
C GLU A 97 -12.04 -8.87 2.14
N SER A 98 -11.26 -9.39 1.20
CA SER A 98 -11.77 -10.00 -0.02
C SER A 98 -10.93 -11.21 -0.43
N ALA A 99 -11.59 -12.21 -1.00
CA ALA A 99 -10.98 -13.24 -1.82
C ALA A 99 -10.87 -12.77 -3.27
N PHE A 100 -10.02 -13.40 -4.08
CA PHE A 100 -9.93 -13.11 -5.51
C PHE A 100 -9.30 -14.29 -6.27
N GLY A 101 -9.90 -14.65 -7.41
CA GLY A 101 -9.32 -15.60 -8.36
C GLY A 101 -9.04 -16.98 -7.78
N GLY A 102 -9.89 -17.46 -6.85
CA GLY A 102 -9.75 -18.75 -6.18
C GLY A 102 -8.85 -18.75 -4.94
N PHE A 103 -8.21 -17.62 -4.61
CA PHE A 103 -7.38 -17.46 -3.41
C PHE A 103 -8.17 -16.73 -2.31
N PRO A 104 -7.99 -17.10 -1.03
CA PRO A 104 -8.88 -16.69 0.04
C PRO A 104 -8.73 -15.24 0.50
N TYR A 105 -7.68 -14.54 0.05
CA TYR A 105 -7.41 -13.16 0.49
C TYR A 105 -6.54 -12.38 -0.48
N VAL A 106 -6.61 -11.06 -0.40
CA VAL A 106 -5.67 -10.08 -0.93
C VAL A 106 -5.20 -9.18 0.20
N GLY A 107 -4.01 -8.67 0.11
CA GLY A 107 -3.49 -7.73 1.12
C GLY A 107 -2.03 -7.45 0.94
N GLN A 108 -1.69 -6.36 1.27
CA GLN A 108 -0.65 -5.34 1.30
C GLN A 108 -0.50 -4.63 -0.04
N GLY A 109 -0.53 -3.31 0.05
CA GLY A 109 -0.34 -2.41 -1.09
C GLY A 109 -0.67 -0.97 -0.74
N CYS A 110 -1.03 -0.22 -1.74
CA CYS A 110 -1.32 1.20 -1.61
C CYS A 110 -2.56 1.62 -2.40
N ILE A 111 -2.92 2.89 -2.27
CA ILE A 111 -3.88 3.56 -3.14
C ILE A 111 -3.15 4.57 -4.03
N VAL A 112 -3.70 4.83 -5.19
CA VAL A 112 -3.18 5.78 -6.17
C VAL A 112 -4.35 6.49 -6.85
N ASP A 113 -4.19 7.77 -7.12
CA ASP A 113 -5.09 8.56 -7.92
C ASP A 113 -4.69 8.54 -9.41
N ALA A 114 -5.68 8.68 -10.27
CA ALA A 114 -5.52 8.86 -11.69
C ALA A 114 -5.78 10.32 -12.08
N GLU A 115 -5.37 10.72 -13.28
CA GLU A 115 -5.50 12.09 -13.79
C GLU A 115 -6.95 12.60 -13.83
N ASP A 116 -7.93 11.70 -13.96
CA ASP A 116 -9.36 12.02 -13.93
C ASP A 116 -9.93 12.19 -12.51
N GLY A 117 -9.10 12.09 -11.48
CA GLY A 117 -9.48 12.17 -10.08
C GLY A 117 -10.06 10.88 -9.49
N SER A 118 -10.13 9.79 -10.27
CA SER A 118 -10.49 8.47 -9.76
C SER A 118 -9.37 7.92 -8.88
N TRP A 119 -9.72 7.09 -7.91
CA TRP A 119 -8.77 6.40 -7.02
C TRP A 119 -8.85 4.89 -7.19
N TYR A 120 -7.70 4.25 -7.04
CA TYR A 120 -7.56 2.80 -7.17
C TYR A 120 -6.72 2.23 -6.04
N GLY A 121 -7.05 1.00 -5.63
CA GLY A 121 -6.20 0.16 -4.81
C GLY A 121 -5.31 -0.71 -5.68
N VAL A 122 -4.02 -0.76 -5.36
CA VAL A 122 -3.03 -1.67 -5.96
C VAL A 122 -2.52 -2.55 -4.82
N ILE A 123 -3.11 -3.72 -4.69
CA ILE A 123 -2.91 -4.65 -3.57
C ILE A 123 -2.42 -5.98 -4.13
N PHE A 124 -1.40 -6.59 -3.53
CA PHE A 124 -0.92 -7.87 -4.01
C PHE A 124 -1.73 -9.07 -3.46
N GLN A 125 -1.64 -10.16 -4.16
CA GLN A 125 -2.10 -11.47 -3.75
C GLN A 125 -0.98 -12.50 -3.92
N ASP A 126 -0.77 -13.33 -2.91
CA ASP A 126 0.14 -14.47 -3.03
C ASP A 126 -0.48 -15.54 -3.93
N ARG A 127 0.27 -15.98 -4.94
CA ARG A 127 -0.14 -16.95 -5.96
C ARG A 127 0.82 -18.13 -6.03
N ASP A 128 1.18 -18.69 -4.90
CA ASP A 128 2.08 -19.84 -4.76
C ASP A 128 3.36 -19.68 -5.59
N ALA A 129 3.64 -20.59 -6.52
CA ALA A 129 4.84 -20.57 -7.35
C ALA A 129 4.97 -19.36 -8.29
N VAL A 130 3.87 -18.65 -8.57
CA VAL A 130 3.88 -17.42 -9.37
C VAL A 130 4.36 -16.21 -8.55
N GLY A 131 4.32 -16.33 -7.22
CA GLY A 131 4.71 -15.28 -6.30
C GLY A 131 3.58 -14.26 -6.04
N ARG A 132 3.95 -12.99 -5.84
CA ARG A 132 3.02 -11.91 -5.49
C ARG A 132 2.54 -11.18 -6.73
N VAL A 133 1.28 -11.38 -7.07
CA VAL A 133 0.64 -10.75 -8.22
C VAL A 133 -0.20 -9.56 -7.76
N LEU A 134 -0.03 -8.42 -8.41
CA LEU A 134 -0.82 -7.22 -8.12
C LEU A 134 -2.25 -7.39 -8.63
N THR A 135 -3.20 -6.99 -7.80
CA THR A 135 -4.60 -6.79 -8.17
C THR A 135 -4.91 -5.30 -8.22
N LEU A 136 -5.70 -4.89 -9.19
CA LEU A 136 -6.21 -3.53 -9.30
C LEU A 136 -7.69 -3.52 -8.97
N MET A 137 -8.14 -2.54 -8.19
CA MET A 137 -9.53 -2.40 -7.80
C MET A 137 -9.93 -0.93 -7.61
N PRO A 138 -11.22 -0.58 -7.72
CA PRO A 138 -11.68 0.76 -7.39
C PRO A 138 -11.39 1.11 -5.94
N CYS A 139 -11.12 2.39 -5.68
CA CYS A 139 -11.07 2.97 -4.35
C CYS A 139 -12.09 4.10 -4.26
N THR A 140 -13.07 3.98 -3.38
CA THR A 140 -14.13 4.96 -3.19
C THR A 140 -13.99 5.64 -1.84
N TRP A 141 -13.88 6.97 -1.83
CA TRP A 141 -13.85 7.75 -0.60
C TRP A 141 -15.26 7.82 0.03
N LYS A 142 -15.45 7.10 1.14
CA LYS A 142 -16.71 7.06 1.89
C LYS A 142 -16.45 7.47 3.33
N ASP A 143 -17.15 8.50 3.80
CA ASP A 143 -17.00 9.07 5.16
C ASP A 143 -15.54 9.42 5.51
N GLY A 144 -14.76 9.85 4.50
CA GLY A 144 -13.35 10.15 4.62
C GLY A 144 -12.44 8.91 4.77
N TRP A 145 -12.88 7.73 4.32
CA TRP A 145 -12.09 6.50 4.27
C TRP A 145 -11.95 5.99 2.84
N PRO A 146 -10.77 5.51 2.44
CA PRO A 146 -10.52 4.95 1.11
C PRO A 146 -10.98 3.49 1.06
N MET A 147 -12.28 3.27 0.86
CA MET A 147 -12.85 1.93 0.77
C MET A 147 -12.46 1.28 -0.55
N LEU A 148 -11.90 0.08 -0.48
CA LEU A 148 -11.40 -0.68 -1.62
C LEU A 148 -12.40 -1.71 -2.10
N GLY A 149 -12.33 -2.03 -3.40
CA GLY A 149 -13.22 -2.99 -4.03
C GLY A 149 -14.41 -2.35 -4.74
N ASP A 150 -15.30 -3.18 -5.22
CA ASP A 150 -16.57 -2.80 -5.84
C ASP A 150 -17.61 -2.35 -4.78
N ALA A 151 -18.87 -2.23 -5.17
CA ALA A 151 -19.94 -1.82 -4.27
C ALA A 151 -20.15 -2.79 -3.08
N ASP A 152 -19.79 -4.05 -3.26
CA ASP A 152 -19.89 -5.10 -2.24
C ASP A 152 -18.58 -5.27 -1.44
N GLY A 153 -17.58 -4.41 -1.68
CA GLY A 153 -16.26 -4.46 -1.05
C GLY A 153 -15.41 -5.65 -1.50
N GLN A 154 -15.66 -6.15 -2.72
CA GLN A 154 -14.91 -7.28 -3.28
C GLN A 154 -13.98 -6.81 -4.41
N VAL A 155 -12.88 -7.55 -4.62
CA VAL A 155 -12.00 -7.33 -5.77
C VAL A 155 -12.74 -7.76 -7.03
N PRO A 156 -13.01 -6.86 -8.00
CA PRO A 156 -13.72 -7.22 -9.22
C PRO A 156 -12.83 -8.09 -10.13
N ALA A 157 -13.42 -9.14 -10.72
CA ALA A 157 -12.73 -9.99 -11.69
C ALA A 157 -12.36 -9.24 -12.99
N VAL A 158 -13.19 -8.27 -13.35
CA VAL A 158 -13.03 -7.42 -14.53
C VAL A 158 -13.39 -5.99 -14.17
N MET A 159 -12.61 -5.04 -14.61
CA MET A 159 -12.92 -3.62 -14.46
C MET A 159 -12.51 -2.84 -15.71
N ARG A 160 -13.08 -1.66 -15.87
CA ARG A 160 -12.68 -0.75 -16.93
C ARG A 160 -11.23 -0.28 -16.70
N LYS A 161 -10.45 -0.20 -17.77
CA LYS A 161 -9.07 0.29 -17.72
C LYS A 161 -9.04 1.73 -17.17
N PRO A 162 -8.24 2.04 -16.14
CA PRO A 162 -8.17 3.38 -15.56
C PRO A 162 -7.83 4.46 -16.58
N VAL A 163 -6.79 4.22 -17.38
CA VAL A 163 -6.35 5.15 -18.43
C VAL A 163 -6.83 4.63 -19.79
N GLN A 164 -7.71 5.39 -20.43
CA GLN A 164 -8.24 5.03 -21.74
C GLN A 164 -7.18 5.29 -22.83
N GLY A 165 -7.20 4.47 -23.87
CA GLY A 165 -6.30 4.63 -25.03
C GLY A 165 -4.85 4.23 -24.78
N TYR A 166 -4.44 3.96 -23.54
CA TYR A 166 -3.10 3.46 -23.25
C TYR A 166 -2.97 1.99 -23.69
N SER A 167 -1.96 1.70 -24.49
CA SER A 167 -1.59 0.32 -24.83
C SER A 167 -0.51 -0.16 -23.88
N ALA A 168 -0.84 -1.13 -23.04
CA ALA A 168 0.19 -1.81 -22.26
C ALA A 168 1.09 -2.60 -23.19
N GLY A 169 2.40 -2.59 -22.93
CA GLY A 169 3.34 -3.49 -23.57
C GLY A 169 3.04 -4.96 -23.22
N PRO A 170 3.77 -5.90 -23.80
CA PRO A 170 3.62 -7.32 -23.48
C PRO A 170 3.95 -7.58 -22.00
N LEU A 171 3.15 -8.43 -21.33
CA LEU A 171 3.43 -8.88 -19.96
C LEU A 171 4.62 -9.86 -19.91
N VAL A 172 4.92 -10.53 -21.02
CA VAL A 172 6.01 -11.46 -21.16
C VAL A 172 7.05 -10.83 -22.08
N VAL A 173 8.27 -10.76 -21.58
CA VAL A 173 9.44 -10.28 -22.35
C VAL A 173 10.40 -11.43 -22.48
N SER A 174 10.83 -11.70 -23.72
CA SER A 174 11.90 -12.66 -24.01
C SER A 174 13.21 -11.93 -24.27
N ASP A 175 14.31 -12.55 -23.91
CA ASP A 175 15.65 -12.05 -24.20
C ASP A 175 16.41 -13.14 -24.92
N ASP A 176 16.96 -12.85 -26.07
CA ASP A 176 17.78 -13.74 -26.88
C ASP A 176 19.29 -13.54 -26.62
N PHE A 177 19.62 -12.67 -25.64
CA PHE A 177 20.99 -12.40 -25.18
C PHE A 177 21.93 -11.86 -26.27
N ASP A 178 21.40 -11.14 -27.23
CA ASP A 178 22.16 -10.55 -28.34
C ASP A 178 22.84 -9.21 -27.96
N LYS A 179 22.53 -8.65 -26.78
CA LYS A 179 23.07 -7.39 -26.28
C LYS A 179 24.22 -7.62 -25.29
N PRO A 180 25.21 -6.70 -25.23
CA PRO A 180 26.33 -6.81 -24.30
C PRO A 180 25.94 -6.56 -22.82
N ARG A 181 24.70 -6.15 -22.57
CA ARG A 181 24.16 -5.90 -21.22
C ARG A 181 22.76 -6.48 -21.11
N LEU A 182 22.49 -7.11 -19.97
CA LEU A 182 21.15 -7.56 -19.63
C LEU A 182 20.22 -6.37 -19.40
N ASP A 183 18.98 -6.50 -19.83
CA ASP A 183 17.94 -5.48 -19.65
C ASP A 183 17.44 -5.46 -18.19
N ILE A 184 16.69 -4.42 -17.83
CA ILE A 184 16.12 -4.19 -16.50
C ILE A 184 15.20 -5.35 -16.01
N HIS A 185 14.75 -6.19 -16.89
CA HIS A 185 13.91 -7.35 -16.56
C HIS A 185 14.67 -8.47 -15.84
N TRP A 186 16.01 -8.44 -15.91
CA TRP A 186 16.83 -9.45 -15.27
C TRP A 186 17.14 -9.10 -13.82
N GLN A 187 16.96 -10.08 -12.94
CA GLN A 187 17.33 -9.99 -11.53
C GLN A 187 18.08 -11.28 -11.14
N TRP A 188 19.01 -11.16 -10.24
CA TRP A 188 19.72 -12.28 -9.64
C TRP A 188 19.88 -12.09 -8.15
N ASN A 189 20.01 -13.20 -7.42
CA ASN A 189 20.25 -13.18 -5.99
C ASN A 189 21.68 -12.68 -5.71
N HIS A 190 21.80 -11.82 -4.74
CA HIS A 190 23.06 -11.31 -4.22
C HIS A 190 23.59 -12.17 -3.08
#